data_b438c936f926e9b0729925fcb3a01760
#
_entry.id   b438c936f926e9b0729925fcb3a01760
#
_cell.length_a   1.000
_cell.length_b   1.000
_cell.length_c   1.000
_cell.angle_alpha   90.00
_cell.angle_beta   90.00
_cell.angle_gamma   90.00
#
_symmetry.space_group_name_H-M   'P 1'
#
loop_
_entity.id
_entity.type
_entity.pdbx_description
1 polymer ?
#
loop_
_entity_poly.entity_id
_entity_poly.type
_entity_poly.pdbx_seq_one_letter_code
_entity_poly.pdbx_strand_id
1 'polypeptide(L)'
;VVLHAPTRMAPSDETAHMVINNRGKYRKSILTCWMGLEDAGPARHEFNLAGVPTYISPEHAVQAFMHMVNYRRSQALLQETPPSIPHETPYQVRRSARKLVEKAKEQGRTVLTHQECTQVLQAYSIPVAPTWYAQDEYEAAEIAQDQKQSLAVKIVHETSCEPFVYRKHPHKLSAGLLQDINSPQEMSNAVVKLREKVEEKFPDNDIYQYCIQPMQRGKHSLLLNVGITRDPVFGPVILFGIGGYKENVMSDRQVALPPLNMTLAFELIQRSHAYRLIKEHSDHPAEDIEAIAEVLVKLSQIAADIPELRGLEINPLIINRDEMLVVDVKVDLGEPSYHAIMPYPEELRETVDLKTGRVVEVRPIRGEDAPALVQFHSKLSEQSIRFRYFHNKSELTKRDLATLTMINYDRQMAFIAEEVQEDNQRDILGVVRVWTDPDNIRTEFSVLIRDDLQGEGLGALLMRKMIKYSKSVGTLEMIGKILVENHPMRGLMRYLGFECHYNAEEQVIDAVMSLNEPQSEWQKH
;
A
#
# COMPACT_ATOMS: atom_id res chain seq x y z
N VAL A 1 15.57 -29.32 11.79
CA VAL A 1 16.99 -29.49 11.37
C VAL A 1 17.58 -30.65 12.14
N VAL A 2 18.26 -31.59 11.46
CA VAL A 2 19.00 -32.71 12.06
C VAL A 2 20.48 -32.35 12.01
N LEU A 3 21.12 -32.30 13.17
CA LEU A 3 22.56 -32.05 13.31
C LEU A 3 23.28 -33.34 13.66
N HIS A 4 24.36 -33.62 12.99
CA HIS A 4 25.21 -34.79 13.28
C HIS A 4 26.71 -34.42 13.21
N ALA A 5 27.42 -34.79 14.26
CA ALA A 5 28.88 -34.82 14.30
C ALA A 5 29.34 -36.29 14.35
N PRO A 6 30.08 -36.78 13.36
CA PRO A 6 30.53 -38.16 13.31
C PRO A 6 31.38 -38.51 14.51
N THR A 7 31.15 -39.69 15.07
CA THR A 7 31.97 -40.28 16.14
C THR A 7 32.19 -41.77 15.85
N ARG A 8 33.15 -42.39 16.51
CA ARG A 8 33.38 -43.85 16.37
C ARG A 8 32.17 -44.70 16.78
N MET A 9 31.31 -44.17 17.66
CA MET A 9 30.11 -44.87 18.14
C MET A 9 28.84 -44.55 17.30
N ALA A 10 28.88 -43.49 16.49
CA ALA A 10 27.80 -43.10 15.58
C ALA A 10 28.40 -42.83 14.22
N PRO A 11 28.60 -43.86 13.38
CA PRO A 11 29.13 -43.71 12.03
C PRO A 11 28.24 -42.84 11.17
N SER A 12 28.88 -42.04 10.35
CA SER A 12 28.23 -41.01 9.49
C SER A 12 27.19 -41.64 8.54
N ASP A 13 27.56 -42.73 7.91
CA ASP A 13 26.79 -43.38 6.84
C ASP A 13 25.56 -44.13 7.39
N GLU A 14 25.71 -44.87 8.46
CA GLU A 14 24.61 -45.61 9.08
C GLU A 14 23.53 -44.63 9.58
N THR A 15 23.98 -43.54 10.21
CA THR A 15 23.09 -42.50 10.70
C THR A 15 22.37 -41.78 9.53
N ALA A 16 23.06 -41.51 8.42
CA ALA A 16 22.46 -40.91 7.23
C ALA A 16 21.38 -41.82 6.63
N HIS A 17 21.68 -43.11 6.45
CA HIS A 17 20.69 -44.09 5.99
C HIS A 17 19.45 -44.16 6.86
N MET A 18 19.60 -44.11 8.21
CA MET A 18 18.46 -44.07 9.11
C MET A 18 17.58 -42.85 8.90
N VAL A 19 18.15 -41.66 8.67
CA VAL A 19 17.40 -40.43 8.41
C VAL A 19 16.69 -40.53 7.06
N ILE A 20 17.39 -40.99 6.02
CA ILE A 20 16.84 -41.16 4.67
C ILE A 20 15.65 -42.13 4.67
N ASN A 21 15.79 -43.28 5.30
CA ASN A 21 14.77 -44.32 5.35
C ASN A 21 13.52 -43.91 6.16
N ASN A 22 13.68 -43.00 7.10
CA ASN A 22 12.55 -42.50 7.89
C ASN A 22 11.89 -41.23 7.36
N ARG A 23 12.45 -40.56 6.33
CA ARG A 23 11.92 -39.28 5.82
C ARG A 23 10.47 -39.37 5.38
N GLY A 24 10.06 -40.47 4.77
CA GLY A 24 8.70 -40.68 4.24
C GLY A 24 7.62 -40.87 5.31
N LYS A 25 8.01 -41.13 6.56
CA LYS A 25 7.07 -41.31 7.68
C LYS A 25 6.51 -39.99 8.21
N TYR A 26 7.12 -38.88 7.88
CA TYR A 26 6.74 -37.56 8.40
C TYR A 26 6.46 -36.58 7.25
N ARG A 27 5.38 -35.82 7.39
CA ARG A 27 5.02 -34.74 6.42
C ARG A 27 5.88 -33.47 6.54
N LYS A 28 6.89 -33.46 7.42
CA LYS A 28 7.75 -32.31 7.69
C LYS A 28 9.00 -32.34 6.82
N SER A 29 9.39 -31.19 6.28
CA SER A 29 10.66 -31.02 5.58
C SER A 29 11.83 -31.28 6.52
N ILE A 30 12.83 -32.05 6.07
CA ILE A 30 14.03 -32.36 6.82
C ILE A 30 15.18 -31.58 6.17
N LEU A 31 15.91 -30.82 6.97
CA LEU A 31 17.20 -30.22 6.63
C LEU A 31 18.27 -30.88 7.49
N THR A 32 19.34 -31.35 6.89
CA THR A 32 20.42 -32.03 7.59
C THR A 32 21.68 -31.16 7.63
N CYS A 33 22.41 -31.24 8.70
CA CYS A 33 23.73 -30.65 8.84
C CYS A 33 24.70 -31.75 9.33
N TRP A 34 25.55 -32.21 8.43
CA TRP A 34 26.58 -33.21 8.71
C TRP A 34 27.92 -32.51 8.81
N MET A 35 28.38 -32.35 10.04
CA MET A 35 29.63 -31.67 10.37
C MET A 35 30.84 -32.59 10.15
N GLY A 36 31.97 -32.01 9.73
CA GLY A 36 33.20 -32.75 9.41
C GLY A 36 33.51 -32.69 7.92
N LEU A 37 34.80 -32.68 7.55
CA LEU A 37 35.24 -32.57 6.16
C LEU A 37 35.26 -33.93 5.45
N GLU A 38 36.13 -34.81 5.84
CA GLU A 38 36.34 -36.10 5.18
C GLU A 38 35.33 -37.15 5.63
N ASP A 39 35.11 -37.31 6.91
CA ASP A 39 34.23 -38.34 7.48
C ASP A 39 32.74 -38.15 7.20
N ALA A 40 32.34 -36.90 6.91
CA ALA A 40 30.96 -36.54 6.56
C ALA A 40 30.68 -36.48 5.05
N GLY A 41 31.72 -36.58 4.21
CA GLY A 41 31.61 -36.47 2.75
C GLY A 41 30.69 -37.51 2.14
N PRO A 42 30.91 -38.82 2.39
CA PRO A 42 30.06 -39.89 1.86
C PRO A 42 28.59 -39.73 2.25
N ALA A 43 28.30 -39.47 3.52
CA ALA A 43 26.94 -39.27 4.00
C ALA A 43 26.24 -38.08 3.37
N ARG A 44 26.95 -36.96 3.14
CA ARG A 44 26.39 -35.81 2.39
C ARG A 44 26.05 -36.14 0.94
N HIS A 45 26.88 -36.98 0.32
CA HIS A 45 26.62 -37.49 -1.03
C HIS A 45 25.32 -38.32 -1.05
N GLU A 46 25.12 -39.23 -0.12
CA GLU A 46 23.90 -40.04 0.03
C GLU A 46 22.65 -39.16 0.23
N PHE A 47 22.74 -38.14 1.09
CA PHE A 47 21.62 -37.18 1.26
C PHE A 47 21.27 -36.46 -0.06
N ASN A 48 22.27 -36.01 -0.82
CA ASN A 48 22.05 -35.37 -2.10
C ASN A 48 21.38 -36.32 -3.10
N LEU A 49 21.85 -37.57 -3.22
CA LEU A 49 21.22 -38.59 -4.05
C LEU A 49 19.78 -38.89 -3.62
N ALA A 50 19.52 -38.88 -2.32
CA ALA A 50 18.18 -39.06 -1.78
C ALA A 50 17.29 -37.80 -1.88
N GLY A 51 17.78 -36.67 -2.40
CA GLY A 51 17.05 -35.40 -2.46
C GLY A 51 16.76 -34.80 -1.07
N VAL A 52 17.63 -35.03 -0.09
CA VAL A 52 17.56 -34.42 1.24
C VAL A 52 18.59 -33.30 1.35
N PRO A 53 18.18 -32.04 1.54
CA PRO A 53 19.11 -30.93 1.67
C PRO A 53 20.07 -31.14 2.84
N THR A 54 21.36 -30.99 2.58
CA THR A 54 22.42 -31.15 3.58
C THR A 54 23.41 -30.00 3.55
N TYR A 55 23.90 -29.61 4.74
CA TYR A 55 24.75 -28.45 4.95
C TYR A 55 25.99 -28.80 5.75
N ILE A 56 27.06 -28.03 5.58
CA ILE A 56 28.35 -28.22 6.24
C ILE A 56 28.33 -27.65 7.66
N SER A 57 27.55 -26.56 7.86
CA SER A 57 27.46 -25.91 9.17
C SER A 57 26.00 -25.71 9.60
N PRO A 58 25.73 -25.63 10.91
CA PRO A 58 24.40 -25.33 11.44
C PRO A 58 23.85 -24.00 10.98
N GLU A 59 24.70 -22.99 10.83
CA GLU A 59 24.32 -21.64 10.37
C GLU A 59 23.70 -21.70 8.97
N HIS A 60 24.33 -22.42 8.04
CA HIS A 60 23.80 -22.60 6.68
C HIS A 60 22.47 -23.34 6.67
N ALA A 61 22.30 -24.36 7.52
CA ALA A 61 21.04 -25.08 7.65
C ALA A 61 19.93 -24.18 8.20
N VAL A 62 20.24 -23.34 9.18
CA VAL A 62 19.29 -22.34 9.73
C VAL A 62 18.97 -21.27 8.68
N GLN A 63 19.95 -20.76 7.96
CA GLN A 63 19.72 -19.80 6.87
C GLN A 63 18.77 -20.37 5.81
N ALA A 64 19.01 -21.61 5.37
CA ALA A 64 18.13 -22.28 4.42
C ALA A 64 16.70 -22.44 4.95
N PHE A 65 16.55 -22.80 6.23
CA PHE A 65 15.24 -22.83 6.88
C PHE A 65 14.57 -21.45 6.89
N MET A 66 15.32 -20.40 7.25
CA MET A 66 14.80 -19.05 7.26
C MET A 66 14.41 -18.56 5.86
N HIS A 67 15.14 -18.94 4.81
CA HIS A 67 14.74 -18.67 3.42
C HIS A 67 13.38 -19.31 3.09
N MET A 68 13.13 -20.54 3.53
CA MET A 68 11.82 -21.19 3.34
C MET A 68 10.71 -20.48 4.11
N VAL A 69 10.97 -20.06 5.35
CA VAL A 69 10.02 -19.29 6.17
C VAL A 69 9.71 -17.95 5.52
N ASN A 70 10.75 -17.20 5.13
CA ASN A 70 10.60 -15.90 4.47
C ASN A 70 9.88 -16.02 3.12
N TYR A 71 10.17 -17.06 2.34
CA TYR A 71 9.46 -17.30 1.09
C TYR A 71 7.96 -17.52 1.33
N ARG A 72 7.58 -18.36 2.30
CA ARG A 72 6.15 -18.57 2.64
C ARG A 72 5.49 -17.29 3.14
N ARG A 73 6.21 -16.52 3.98
CA ARG A 73 5.72 -15.23 4.47
C ARG A 73 5.52 -14.25 3.32
N SER A 74 6.49 -14.13 2.42
CA SER A 74 6.38 -13.27 1.24
C SER A 74 5.24 -13.69 0.33
N GLN A 75 5.01 -15.00 0.15
CA GLN A 75 3.86 -15.48 -0.61
C GLN A 75 2.53 -15.13 0.05
N ALA A 76 2.42 -15.21 1.38
CA ALA A 76 1.21 -14.81 2.10
C ALA A 76 0.95 -13.31 1.94
N LEU A 77 2.00 -12.49 2.08
CA LEU A 77 1.91 -11.03 1.91
C LEU A 77 1.52 -10.62 0.49
N LEU A 78 2.04 -11.32 -0.52
CA LEU A 78 1.67 -11.06 -1.92
C LEU A 78 0.20 -11.43 -2.23
N GLN A 79 -0.42 -12.28 -1.41
CA GLN A 79 -1.85 -12.63 -1.54
C GLN A 79 -2.75 -11.67 -0.77
N GLU A 80 -2.20 -10.84 0.12
CA GLU A 80 -3.00 -9.82 0.79
C GLU A 80 -3.46 -8.77 -0.21
N THR A 81 -4.74 -8.47 -0.20
CA THR A 81 -5.29 -7.37 -1.01
C THR A 81 -4.74 -6.05 -0.50
N PRO A 82 -4.23 -5.17 -1.39
CA PRO A 82 -3.89 -3.82 -0.99
C PRO A 82 -5.07 -3.21 -0.23
N PRO A 83 -4.85 -2.59 0.94
CA PRO A 83 -5.96 -2.08 1.72
C PRO A 83 -6.78 -1.09 0.90
N SER A 84 -8.08 -1.20 0.98
CA SER A 84 -8.96 -0.10 0.61
C SER A 84 -8.62 1.07 1.53
N ILE A 85 -8.76 2.27 1.00
CA ILE A 85 -8.72 3.46 1.85
C ILE A 85 -9.86 3.29 2.86
N PRO A 86 -9.60 3.23 4.19
CA PRO A 86 -10.66 3.00 5.15
C PRO A 86 -11.78 4.03 4.98
N HIS A 87 -13.02 3.58 5.00
CA HIS A 87 -14.20 4.47 5.01
C HIS A 87 -14.23 5.40 6.23
N GLU A 88 -13.37 5.16 7.22
CA GLU A 88 -13.21 5.96 8.43
C GLU A 88 -12.65 7.36 8.16
N THR A 89 -11.94 7.56 7.05
CA THR A 89 -11.61 8.92 6.62
C THR A 89 -12.78 9.47 5.80
N PRO A 90 -13.63 10.34 6.38
CA PRO A 90 -14.82 10.83 5.68
C PRO A 90 -14.44 11.46 4.35
N TYR A 91 -15.24 11.25 3.31
CA TYR A 91 -15.07 11.90 1.99
C TYR A 91 -14.79 13.41 2.09
N GLN A 92 -15.40 14.08 3.09
CA GLN A 92 -15.20 15.50 3.36
C GLN A 92 -13.76 15.83 3.78
N VAL A 93 -13.09 14.93 4.50
CA VAL A 93 -11.72 15.10 4.98
C VAL A 93 -10.72 15.01 3.83
N ARG A 94 -10.86 13.99 2.97
CA ARG A 94 -10.05 13.87 1.74
C ARG A 94 -10.24 15.07 0.83
N ARG A 95 -11.47 15.55 0.72
CA ARG A 95 -11.80 16.74 -0.07
C ARG A 95 -11.14 18.02 0.48
N SER A 96 -11.00 18.15 1.82
CA SER A 96 -10.33 19.32 2.42
C SER A 96 -8.83 19.34 2.09
N ALA A 97 -8.14 18.20 2.21
CA ALA A 97 -6.73 18.10 1.85
C ALA A 97 -6.50 18.38 0.34
N ARG A 98 -7.34 17.82 -0.53
CA ARG A 98 -7.27 18.09 -1.99
C ARG A 98 -7.47 19.57 -2.32
N LYS A 99 -8.41 20.25 -1.66
CA LYS A 99 -8.63 21.68 -1.85
C LYS A 99 -7.40 22.53 -1.53
N LEU A 100 -6.62 22.14 -0.51
CA LEU A 100 -5.36 22.84 -0.18
C LEU A 100 -4.34 22.69 -1.33
N VAL A 101 -4.22 21.49 -1.88
CA VAL A 101 -3.34 21.23 -3.03
C VAL A 101 -3.81 21.97 -4.28
N GLU A 102 -5.10 21.94 -4.60
CA GLU A 102 -5.70 22.65 -5.72
C GLU A 102 -5.45 24.17 -5.61
N LYS A 103 -5.70 24.74 -4.43
CA LYS A 103 -5.44 26.16 -4.15
C LYS A 103 -3.96 26.53 -4.35
N ALA A 104 -3.04 25.70 -3.87
CA ALA A 104 -1.61 25.94 -4.05
C ALA A 104 -1.22 25.92 -5.54
N LYS A 105 -1.76 24.96 -6.32
CA LYS A 105 -1.54 24.87 -7.77
C LYS A 105 -2.13 26.07 -8.53
N GLU A 106 -3.34 26.52 -8.18
CA GLU A 106 -3.95 27.72 -8.77
C GLU A 106 -3.09 28.98 -8.54
N GLN A 107 -2.37 29.02 -7.41
CA GLN A 107 -1.42 30.09 -7.09
C GLN A 107 -0.03 29.89 -7.74
N GLY A 108 0.16 28.83 -8.53
CA GLY A 108 1.45 28.52 -9.16
C GLY A 108 2.51 28.01 -8.17
N ARG A 109 2.13 27.60 -6.95
CA ARG A 109 3.05 27.10 -5.93
C ARG A 109 3.30 25.60 -6.12
N THR A 110 4.55 25.20 -5.94
CA THR A 110 5.01 23.81 -5.97
C THR A 110 5.28 23.24 -4.56
N VAL A 111 5.01 24.02 -3.52
CA VAL A 111 5.17 23.66 -2.10
C VAL A 111 3.99 24.18 -1.32
N LEU A 112 3.54 23.41 -0.31
CA LEU A 112 2.54 23.87 0.65
C LEU A 112 3.24 24.73 1.72
N THR A 113 2.50 25.67 2.34
CA THR A 113 2.96 26.37 3.54
C THR A 113 3.03 25.42 4.73
N HIS A 114 3.78 25.78 5.78
CA HIS A 114 3.84 24.95 6.99
C HIS A 114 2.44 24.71 7.60
N GLN A 115 1.58 25.74 7.59
CA GLN A 115 0.21 25.63 8.06
C GLN A 115 -0.64 24.68 7.18
N GLU A 116 -0.52 24.77 5.86
CA GLU A 116 -1.21 23.85 4.95
C GLU A 116 -0.71 22.41 5.12
N CYS A 117 0.59 22.20 5.32
CA CYS A 117 1.16 20.88 5.60
C CYS A 117 0.57 20.26 6.87
N THR A 118 0.49 21.03 7.96
CA THR A 118 -0.10 20.56 9.21
C THR A 118 -1.59 20.24 9.05
N GLN A 119 -2.33 21.05 8.30
CA GLN A 119 -3.75 20.80 8.00
C GLN A 119 -3.96 19.52 7.19
N VAL A 120 -3.08 19.23 6.22
CA VAL A 120 -3.11 17.95 5.48
C VAL A 120 -2.94 16.78 6.44
N LEU A 121 -1.93 16.80 7.32
CA LEU A 121 -1.70 15.72 8.28
C LEU A 121 -2.87 15.55 9.26
N GLN A 122 -3.40 16.63 9.79
CA GLN A 122 -4.56 16.63 10.70
C GLN A 122 -5.81 16.06 10.02
N ALA A 123 -6.02 16.36 8.73
CA ALA A 123 -7.11 15.78 7.97
C ALA A 123 -7.06 14.24 7.94
N TYR A 124 -5.88 13.63 7.95
CA TYR A 124 -5.71 12.17 8.05
C TYR A 124 -5.52 11.69 9.49
N SER A 125 -5.84 12.51 10.49
CA SER A 125 -5.69 12.17 11.90
C SER A 125 -4.26 11.73 12.27
N ILE A 126 -3.26 12.35 11.65
CA ILE A 126 -1.86 12.22 12.05
C ILE A 126 -1.60 13.29 13.13
N PRO A 127 -1.13 12.92 14.32
CA PRO A 127 -0.97 13.85 15.42
C PRO A 127 0.17 14.84 15.15
N VAL A 128 -0.15 16.14 15.22
CA VAL A 128 0.80 17.24 15.00
C VAL A 128 0.97 18.02 16.31
N ALA A 129 2.19 18.45 16.61
CA ALA A 129 2.46 19.30 17.76
C ALA A 129 1.62 20.59 17.71
N PRO A 130 1.06 21.03 18.82
CA PRO A 130 0.38 22.32 18.90
C PRO A 130 1.27 23.41 18.30
N THR A 131 0.72 24.21 17.40
CA THR A 131 1.50 25.17 16.62
C THR A 131 0.75 26.48 16.51
N TRP A 132 1.40 27.57 16.89
CA TRP A 132 0.92 28.93 16.75
C TRP A 132 1.79 29.71 15.77
N TYR A 133 1.21 30.70 15.13
CA TYR A 133 1.90 31.56 14.17
C TYR A 133 1.79 33.01 14.60
N ALA A 134 2.91 33.74 14.51
CA ALA A 134 2.99 35.16 14.81
C ALA A 134 3.67 35.92 13.66
N GLN A 135 3.25 37.14 13.39
CA GLN A 135 3.82 38.00 12.37
C GLN A 135 4.99 38.86 12.91
N ASP A 136 4.96 39.15 14.20
CA ASP A 136 5.95 39.99 14.86
C ASP A 136 6.26 39.53 16.28
N GLU A 137 7.18 40.26 16.93
CA GLU A 137 7.63 40.00 18.30
C GLU A 137 6.55 40.25 19.37
N TYR A 138 5.56 41.08 19.09
CA TYR A 138 4.48 41.42 20.03
C TYR A 138 3.45 40.29 20.07
N GLU A 139 3.01 39.85 18.89
CA GLU A 139 2.10 38.71 18.76
C GLU A 139 2.72 37.43 19.31
N ALA A 140 4.02 37.22 19.04
CA ALA A 140 4.74 36.07 19.57
C ALA A 140 4.84 36.09 21.11
N ALA A 141 5.06 37.26 21.72
CA ALA A 141 5.08 37.42 23.16
C ALA A 141 3.71 37.19 23.80
N GLU A 142 2.62 37.64 23.15
CA GLU A 142 1.26 37.39 23.59
C GLU A 142 0.94 35.91 23.63
N ILE A 143 1.28 35.17 22.54
CA ILE A 143 1.16 33.71 22.50
C ILE A 143 1.92 33.06 23.66
N ALA A 144 3.15 33.50 23.91
CA ALA A 144 3.98 32.94 24.98
C ALA A 144 3.44 33.20 26.38
N GLN A 145 2.64 34.26 26.59
CA GLN A 145 2.05 34.60 27.88
C GLN A 145 1.03 33.53 28.34
N ASP A 146 0.31 32.94 27.41
CA ASP A 146 -0.71 31.94 27.70
C ASP A 146 -0.14 30.53 27.91
N GLN A 147 1.15 30.34 27.61
CA GLN A 147 1.78 29.03 27.67
C GLN A 147 2.59 28.83 28.94
N LYS A 148 2.34 27.71 29.64
CA LYS A 148 3.03 27.35 30.91
C LYS A 148 4.31 26.51 30.68
N GLN A 149 4.56 26.06 29.48
CA GLN A 149 5.66 25.18 29.13
C GLN A 149 6.74 25.92 28.33
N SER A 150 7.95 25.38 28.33
CA SER A 150 9.03 25.90 27.53
C SER A 150 8.67 25.82 26.04
N LEU A 151 8.98 26.86 25.29
CA LEU A 151 8.64 27.00 23.88
C LEU A 151 9.89 26.96 22.98
N ALA A 152 9.64 26.63 21.73
CA ALA A 152 10.56 26.83 20.63
C ALA A 152 9.93 27.76 19.58
N VAL A 153 10.71 28.62 18.98
CA VAL A 153 10.28 29.46 17.84
C VAL A 153 11.18 29.21 16.66
N LYS A 154 10.56 28.99 15.50
CA LYS A 154 11.24 28.88 14.22
C LYS A 154 10.64 29.87 13.23
N ILE A 155 11.49 30.37 12.32
CA ILE A 155 11.03 31.21 11.23
C ILE A 155 10.67 30.31 10.04
N VAL A 156 9.52 30.55 9.43
CA VAL A 156 9.00 29.82 8.28
C VAL A 156 8.59 30.80 7.20
N HIS A 157 8.74 30.40 5.95
CA HIS A 157 8.33 31.25 4.83
C HIS A 157 6.80 31.19 4.66
N GLU A 158 6.12 32.31 4.38
CA GLU A 158 4.66 32.36 4.26
C GLU A 158 4.12 31.59 3.05
N THR A 159 4.91 31.43 2.01
CA THR A 159 4.48 30.79 0.75
C THR A 159 5.13 29.45 0.48
N SER A 160 6.04 28.98 1.35
CA SER A 160 6.73 27.69 1.21
C SER A 160 6.98 27.04 2.57
N CYS A 161 7.14 25.72 2.59
CA CYS A 161 7.60 24.97 3.76
C CYS A 161 9.11 25.00 3.94
N GLU A 162 9.86 25.78 3.18
CA GLU A 162 11.30 25.80 3.34
C GLU A 162 11.65 26.47 4.66
N PRO A 163 12.19 25.72 5.64
CA PRO A 163 12.67 26.36 6.83
C PRO A 163 13.90 27.19 6.43
N PHE A 164 14.04 28.41 6.94
CA PHE A 164 15.27 29.18 6.86
C PHE A 164 16.44 28.48 7.60
N VAL A 165 16.43 27.14 7.61
CA VAL A 165 17.31 26.27 8.35
C VAL A 165 18.41 25.79 7.42
N TYR A 166 19.57 26.41 7.49
CA TYR A 166 20.76 25.94 6.77
C TYR A 166 21.32 24.67 7.43
N ARG A 167 21.08 23.51 6.85
CA ARG A 167 21.62 22.20 7.29
C ARG A 167 23.12 22.03 6.92
N LYS A 168 23.97 23.06 7.09
CA LYS A 168 25.41 22.94 6.72
C LYS A 168 26.29 22.30 7.79
N HIS A 169 25.87 22.20 9.05
CA HIS A 169 26.65 21.59 10.12
C HIS A 169 25.77 20.79 11.09
N PRO A 170 26.08 19.49 11.32
CA PRO A 170 25.28 18.62 12.19
C PRO A 170 25.33 18.99 13.69
N HIS A 171 26.16 19.91 14.11
CA HIS A 171 26.38 20.29 15.51
C HIS A 171 25.98 21.72 15.88
N LYS A 172 25.49 22.54 14.94
CA LYS A 172 24.96 23.86 15.24
C LYS A 172 23.48 23.87 14.93
N LEU A 173 22.67 24.13 15.97
CA LEU A 173 21.28 24.52 15.85
C LEU A 173 21.14 25.49 14.67
N SER A 174 20.23 25.15 13.78
CA SER A 174 20.00 25.88 12.54
C SER A 174 19.71 27.34 12.81
N ALA A 175 20.18 28.21 11.94
CA ALA A 175 20.11 29.66 12.11
C ALA A 175 18.68 30.22 12.26
N GLY A 176 17.65 29.42 11.97
CA GLY A 176 16.23 29.79 12.01
C GLY A 176 15.40 29.17 13.14
N LEU A 177 16.02 28.55 14.17
CA LEU A 177 15.32 27.93 15.28
C LEU A 177 15.98 28.37 16.60
N LEU A 178 15.17 28.83 17.57
CA LEU A 178 15.56 29.07 18.95
C LEU A 178 14.66 28.25 19.88
N GLN A 179 15.25 27.72 20.94
CA GLN A 179 14.64 26.80 21.89
C GLN A 179 14.81 27.29 23.31
N ASP A 180 14.13 26.65 24.25
CA ASP A 180 14.23 26.94 25.69
C ASP A 180 13.70 28.30 26.09
N ILE A 181 12.63 28.75 25.46
CA ILE A 181 11.98 30.04 25.71
C ILE A 181 10.94 29.84 26.79
N ASN A 182 11.10 30.54 27.93
CA ASN A 182 10.28 30.32 29.13
C ASN A 182 9.51 31.57 29.56
N SER A 183 9.63 32.69 28.84
CA SER A 183 8.90 33.92 29.15
C SER A 183 8.52 34.71 27.90
N PRO A 184 7.49 35.57 27.94
CA PRO A 184 7.13 36.46 26.84
C PRO A 184 8.27 37.38 26.42
N GLN A 185 9.08 37.84 27.36
CA GLN A 185 10.22 38.71 27.06
C GLN A 185 11.33 37.94 26.29
N GLU A 186 11.60 36.69 26.70
CA GLU A 186 12.53 35.83 25.97
C GLU A 186 12.02 35.53 24.56
N MET A 187 10.69 35.34 24.38
CA MET A 187 10.07 35.12 23.08
C MET A 187 10.24 36.33 22.16
N SER A 188 9.93 37.53 22.65
CA SER A 188 10.16 38.76 21.90
C SER A 188 11.61 38.92 21.46
N ASN A 189 12.57 38.71 22.38
CA ASN A 189 13.98 38.77 22.07
C ASN A 189 14.44 37.70 21.07
N ALA A 190 13.84 36.51 21.15
CA ALA A 190 14.13 35.42 20.23
C ALA A 190 13.67 35.75 18.80
N VAL A 191 12.48 36.33 18.66
CA VAL A 191 11.92 36.75 17.37
C VAL A 191 12.79 37.84 16.73
N VAL A 192 13.14 38.89 17.50
CA VAL A 192 14.05 39.94 17.01
C VAL A 192 15.38 39.36 16.53
N LYS A 193 15.98 38.47 17.31
CA LYS A 193 17.24 37.82 16.94
C LYS A 193 17.13 36.94 15.69
N LEU A 194 15.99 36.29 15.50
CA LEU A 194 15.73 35.50 14.28
C LEU A 194 15.56 36.41 13.07
N ARG A 195 14.85 37.52 13.21
CA ARG A 195 14.65 38.53 12.18
C ARG A 195 16.02 39.09 11.69
N GLU A 196 16.83 39.57 12.60
CA GLU A 196 18.16 40.10 12.29
C GLU A 196 19.01 39.10 11.50
N LYS A 197 18.97 37.82 11.88
CA LYS A 197 19.69 36.75 11.17
C LYS A 197 19.16 36.47 9.76
N VAL A 198 17.87 36.61 9.55
CA VAL A 198 17.24 36.40 8.23
C VAL A 198 17.54 37.59 7.34
N GLU A 199 17.38 38.81 7.84
CA GLU A 199 17.67 40.04 7.12
C GLU A 199 19.15 40.11 6.70
N GLU A 200 20.08 39.64 7.57
CA GLU A 200 21.53 39.55 7.22
C GLU A 200 21.80 38.57 6.05
N LYS A 201 21.03 37.47 5.98
CA LYS A 201 21.28 36.41 4.99
C LYS A 201 20.42 36.54 3.74
N PHE A 202 19.24 37.10 3.85
CA PHE A 202 18.21 37.20 2.83
C PHE A 202 17.58 38.60 2.83
N PRO A 203 18.34 39.66 2.46
CA PRO A 203 17.90 41.06 2.61
C PRO A 203 16.66 41.41 1.76
N ASP A 204 16.34 40.63 0.72
CA ASP A 204 15.21 40.87 -0.17
C ASP A 204 13.97 40.02 0.15
N ASN A 205 13.93 39.36 1.32
CA ASN A 205 12.89 38.40 1.64
C ASN A 205 12.08 38.84 2.86
N ASP A 206 10.97 39.53 2.61
CA ASP A 206 10.05 40.08 3.61
C ASP A 206 8.86 39.16 3.96
N ILE A 207 8.80 37.95 3.32
CA ILE A 207 7.61 37.09 3.38
C ILE A 207 7.88 35.90 4.30
N TYR A 208 7.89 36.13 5.61
CA TYR A 208 8.05 35.08 6.63
C TYR A 208 7.19 35.33 7.86
N GLN A 209 6.91 34.25 8.59
CA GLN A 209 6.22 34.28 9.88
C GLN A 209 6.95 33.42 10.90
N TYR A 210 6.61 33.60 12.16
CA TYR A 210 7.20 32.85 13.27
C TYR A 210 6.27 31.72 13.69
N CYS A 211 6.81 30.50 13.67
CA CYS A 211 6.11 29.30 14.09
C CYS A 211 6.56 28.94 15.51
N ILE A 212 5.62 28.94 16.45
CA ILE A 212 5.85 28.72 17.88
C ILE A 212 5.28 27.36 18.25
N GLN A 213 6.05 26.54 18.95
CA GLN A 213 5.67 25.21 19.36
C GLN A 213 6.14 24.92 20.79
N PRO A 214 5.43 24.05 21.54
CA PRO A 214 5.93 23.53 22.81
C PRO A 214 7.20 22.74 22.60
N MET A 215 8.17 22.91 23.51
CA MET A 215 9.35 22.07 23.52
C MET A 215 9.00 20.64 23.86
N GLN A 216 9.21 19.75 22.91
CA GLN A 216 9.06 18.31 23.12
C GLN A 216 10.32 17.77 23.82
N ARG A 217 10.27 17.66 25.16
CA ARG A 217 11.39 17.16 25.98
C ARG A 217 11.05 15.83 26.63
N GLY A 218 11.84 14.84 26.37
CA GLY A 218 11.87 13.58 27.10
C GLY A 218 13.29 13.04 27.18
N LYS A 219 13.72 12.52 28.33
CA LYS A 219 15.06 11.91 28.48
C LYS A 219 15.30 10.75 27.50
N HIS A 220 14.22 10.19 26.93
CA HIS A 220 14.23 9.04 26.04
C HIS A 220 13.43 9.28 24.76
N SER A 221 13.31 10.55 24.31
CA SER A 221 12.60 10.86 23.06
C SER A 221 13.34 10.25 21.86
N LEU A 222 12.60 9.49 21.05
CA LEU A 222 13.06 8.95 19.78
C LEU A 222 12.65 9.90 18.66
N LEU A 223 13.58 10.20 17.78
CA LEU A 223 13.36 11.02 16.60
C LEU A 223 13.34 10.12 15.37
N LEU A 224 12.22 10.09 14.67
CA LEU A 224 12.05 9.33 13.45
C LEU A 224 11.90 10.24 12.24
N ASN A 225 12.34 9.73 11.09
CA ASN A 225 12.06 10.31 9.78
C ASN A 225 11.07 9.39 9.06
N VAL A 226 9.92 9.93 8.72
CA VAL A 226 8.89 9.22 7.96
C VAL A 226 8.41 10.11 6.83
N GLY A 227 8.02 9.52 5.70
CA GLY A 227 7.57 10.36 4.60
C GLY A 227 7.25 9.60 3.34
N ILE A 228 7.05 10.39 2.30
CA ILE A 228 6.78 9.94 0.93
C ILE A 228 7.82 10.62 0.03
N THR A 229 8.41 9.86 -0.86
CA THR A 229 9.22 10.40 -1.94
C THR A 229 8.82 9.76 -3.26
N ARG A 230 9.24 10.35 -4.38
CA ARG A 230 8.92 9.82 -5.70
C ARG A 230 10.12 9.11 -6.29
N ASP A 231 9.93 7.83 -6.60
CA ASP A 231 10.85 7.05 -7.41
C ASP A 231 10.49 7.22 -8.90
N PRO A 232 11.48 7.35 -9.81
CA PRO A 232 11.22 7.53 -11.24
C PRO A 232 10.47 6.37 -11.91
N VAL A 233 10.60 5.15 -11.37
CA VAL A 233 10.02 3.92 -11.94
C VAL A 233 8.74 3.52 -11.20
N PHE A 234 8.76 3.58 -9.87
CA PHE A 234 7.68 3.07 -9.02
C PHE A 234 6.67 4.15 -8.58
N GLY A 235 6.92 5.42 -8.91
CA GLY A 235 6.09 6.51 -8.41
C GLY A 235 6.30 6.78 -6.92
N PRO A 236 5.25 7.05 -6.13
CA PRO A 236 5.42 7.32 -4.70
C PRO A 236 5.92 6.08 -3.94
N VAL A 237 6.85 6.30 -3.01
CA VAL A 237 7.36 5.30 -2.06
C VAL A 237 7.32 5.87 -0.65
N ILE A 238 7.00 5.03 0.32
CA ILE A 238 6.98 5.38 1.74
C ILE A 238 8.38 5.19 2.31
N LEU A 239 8.85 6.19 3.06
CA LEU A 239 10.14 6.20 3.76
C LEU A 239 9.94 6.02 5.26
N PHE A 240 10.83 5.27 5.88
CA PHE A 240 10.91 5.12 7.33
C PHE A 240 12.37 4.97 7.80
N GLY A 241 12.72 5.63 8.89
CA GLY A 241 14.05 5.51 9.49
C GLY A 241 14.27 6.41 10.70
N ILE A 242 15.52 6.48 11.14
CA ILE A 242 15.96 7.37 12.23
C ILE A 242 15.97 8.81 11.72
N GLY A 243 15.39 9.72 12.50
CA GLY A 243 15.30 11.14 12.22
C GLY A 243 16.31 12.02 12.97
N GLY A 244 16.18 13.33 12.74
CA GLY A 244 17.01 14.34 13.35
C GLY A 244 18.46 14.32 12.81
N TYR A 245 19.41 14.82 13.62
CA TYR A 245 20.82 14.90 13.18
C TYR A 245 21.48 13.52 12.99
N LYS A 246 20.97 12.46 13.61
CA LYS A 246 21.50 11.09 13.48
C LYS A 246 21.24 10.48 12.10
N GLU A 247 20.29 11.01 11.33
CA GLU A 247 19.99 10.56 9.97
C GLU A 247 21.21 10.57 9.05
N ASN A 248 22.07 11.58 9.17
CA ASN A 248 23.29 11.72 8.36
C ASN A 248 24.43 10.80 8.78
N VAL A 249 24.36 10.24 9.98
CA VAL A 249 25.40 9.37 10.56
C VAL A 249 25.04 7.89 10.40
N MET A 250 23.76 7.57 10.49
CA MET A 250 23.24 6.20 10.34
C MET A 250 22.33 6.16 9.13
N SER A 251 22.82 5.63 8.02
CA SER A 251 22.03 5.45 6.79
C SER A 251 20.93 4.39 6.99
N ASP A 252 19.91 4.72 7.78
CA ASP A 252 18.79 3.82 8.11
C ASP A 252 17.52 4.30 7.40
N ARG A 253 17.47 4.14 6.08
CA ARG A 253 16.27 4.42 5.31
C ARG A 253 15.71 3.14 4.75
N GLN A 254 14.54 2.76 5.24
CA GLN A 254 13.75 1.67 4.69
C GLN A 254 12.67 2.23 3.79
N VAL A 255 12.33 1.49 2.73
CA VAL A 255 11.32 1.89 1.75
C VAL A 255 10.28 0.81 1.56
N ALA A 256 9.05 1.23 1.26
CA ALA A 256 7.96 0.36 0.84
C ALA A 256 7.07 1.05 -0.19
N LEU A 257 6.42 0.26 -1.04
CA LEU A 257 5.45 0.76 -2.02
C LEU A 257 4.08 0.93 -1.37
N PRO A 258 3.42 2.09 -1.54
CA PRO A 258 2.02 2.24 -1.15
C PRO A 258 1.11 1.44 -2.12
N PRO A 259 -0.10 1.04 -1.68
CA PRO A 259 -0.69 1.25 -0.36
C PRO A 259 -0.17 0.25 0.69
N LEU A 260 0.00 0.71 1.94
CA LEU A 260 0.39 -0.14 3.06
C LEU A 260 -0.83 -0.55 3.87
N ASN A 261 -0.83 -1.81 4.35
CA ASN A 261 -1.64 -2.25 5.48
C ASN A 261 -0.76 -2.33 6.74
N MET A 262 -1.37 -2.65 7.89
CA MET A 262 -0.64 -2.75 9.15
C MET A 262 0.49 -3.77 9.08
N THR A 263 0.28 -4.92 8.42
CA THR A 263 1.29 -5.98 8.29
C THR A 263 2.53 -5.48 7.53
N LEU A 264 2.33 -4.81 6.38
CA LEU A 264 3.40 -4.23 5.58
C LEU A 264 4.12 -3.08 6.30
N ALA A 265 3.37 -2.27 7.06
CA ALA A 265 3.94 -1.21 7.88
C ALA A 265 4.82 -1.79 9.02
N PHE A 266 4.36 -2.83 9.70
CA PHE A 266 5.17 -3.54 10.70
C PHE A 266 6.44 -4.14 10.10
N GLU A 267 6.38 -4.72 8.91
CA GLU A 267 7.56 -5.25 8.23
C GLU A 267 8.57 -4.14 7.86
N LEU A 268 8.08 -3.00 7.40
CA LEU A 268 8.92 -1.84 7.10
C LEU A 268 9.67 -1.39 8.36
N ILE A 269 8.96 -1.26 9.48
CA ILE A 269 9.54 -0.88 10.77
C ILE A 269 10.57 -1.92 11.22
N GLN A 270 10.25 -3.22 11.19
CA GLN A 270 11.11 -4.29 11.67
C GLN A 270 12.46 -4.40 10.94
N ARG A 271 12.51 -3.98 9.68
CA ARG A 271 13.75 -3.98 8.88
C ARG A 271 14.70 -2.84 9.22
N SER A 272 14.24 -1.81 9.94
CA SER A 272 15.03 -0.61 10.27
C SER A 272 15.86 -0.78 11.54
N HIS A 273 16.90 0.04 11.68
CA HIS A 273 17.61 0.20 12.95
C HIS A 273 16.76 0.90 14.01
N ALA A 274 15.83 1.77 13.59
CA ALA A 274 14.89 2.43 14.48
C ALA A 274 14.09 1.42 15.33
N TYR A 275 13.74 0.25 14.77
CA TYR A 275 13.06 -0.82 15.50
C TYR A 275 13.79 -1.28 16.76
N ARG A 276 15.13 -1.43 16.69
CA ARG A 276 15.93 -1.79 17.87
C ARG A 276 15.91 -0.67 18.90
N LEU A 277 16.08 0.57 18.45
CA LEU A 277 16.06 1.72 19.36
C LEU A 277 14.71 1.86 20.07
N ILE A 278 13.59 1.63 19.37
CA ILE A 278 12.27 1.62 19.98
C ILE A 278 12.20 0.54 21.05
N LYS A 279 12.64 -0.68 20.76
CA LYS A 279 12.64 -1.79 21.73
C LYS A 279 13.52 -1.59 22.95
N GLU A 280 14.65 -0.88 22.78
CA GLU A 280 15.64 -0.67 23.84
C GLU A 280 15.32 0.55 24.72
N HIS A 281 14.62 1.57 24.16
CA HIS A 281 14.48 2.86 24.81
C HIS A 281 13.03 3.28 25.08
N SER A 282 12.05 2.62 24.47
CA SER A 282 10.62 2.90 24.74
C SER A 282 10.15 2.18 26.00
N ASP A 283 9.29 2.85 26.76
CA ASP A 283 8.61 2.26 27.92
C ASP A 283 7.46 1.31 27.47
N HIS A 284 6.85 1.59 26.30
CA HIS A 284 5.75 0.82 25.70
C HIS A 284 6.03 0.46 24.22
N PRO A 285 7.06 -0.36 23.94
CA PRO A 285 7.54 -0.56 22.56
C PRO A 285 6.48 -1.14 21.60
N ALA A 286 5.54 -1.93 22.11
CA ALA A 286 4.49 -2.52 21.27
C ALA A 286 3.48 -1.47 20.80
N GLU A 287 3.04 -0.59 21.72
CA GLU A 287 2.09 0.49 21.45
C GLU A 287 2.71 1.54 20.53
N ASP A 288 3.97 1.90 20.76
CA ASP A 288 4.70 2.84 19.90
C ASP A 288 4.86 2.30 18.46
N ILE A 289 5.20 1.01 18.32
CA ILE A 289 5.33 0.38 17.00
C ILE A 289 3.98 0.36 16.27
N GLU A 290 2.88 0.09 16.99
CA GLU A 290 1.54 0.12 16.42
C GLU A 290 1.15 1.54 15.96
N ALA A 291 1.39 2.55 16.80
CA ALA A 291 1.13 3.95 16.47
C ALA A 291 1.96 4.43 15.27
N ILE A 292 3.24 4.05 15.17
CA ILE A 292 4.08 4.34 14.00
C ILE A 292 3.50 3.65 12.74
N ALA A 293 3.10 2.38 12.86
CA ALA A 293 2.52 1.64 11.74
C ALA A 293 1.24 2.31 11.22
N GLU A 294 0.37 2.80 12.12
CA GLU A 294 -0.80 3.59 11.73
C GLU A 294 -0.42 4.88 10.97
N VAL A 295 0.60 5.62 11.41
CA VAL A 295 1.09 6.81 10.69
C VAL A 295 1.57 6.43 9.30
N LEU A 296 2.33 5.34 9.15
CA LEU A 296 2.81 4.86 7.84
C LEU A 296 1.65 4.47 6.91
N VAL A 297 0.62 3.80 7.44
CA VAL A 297 -0.61 3.49 6.69
C VAL A 297 -1.32 4.76 6.25
N LYS A 298 -1.48 5.75 7.13
CA LYS A 298 -2.09 7.05 6.80
C LYS A 298 -1.28 7.82 5.75
N LEU A 299 0.05 7.82 5.83
CA LEU A 299 0.92 8.40 4.80
C LEU A 299 0.73 7.70 3.45
N SER A 300 0.58 6.38 3.45
CA SER A 300 0.31 5.65 2.22
C SER A 300 -1.06 5.98 1.61
N GLN A 301 -2.05 6.33 2.44
CA GLN A 301 -3.35 6.83 1.99
C GLN A 301 -3.23 8.24 1.38
N ILE A 302 -2.46 9.13 2.02
CA ILE A 302 -2.17 10.47 1.48
C ILE A 302 -1.52 10.34 0.10
N ALA A 303 -0.55 9.42 -0.06
CA ALA A 303 0.07 9.16 -1.35
C ALA A 303 -0.95 8.73 -2.42
N ALA A 304 -1.91 7.87 -2.05
CA ALA A 304 -2.95 7.39 -2.96
C ALA A 304 -3.98 8.48 -3.33
N ASP A 305 -4.33 9.33 -2.35
CA ASP A 305 -5.37 10.36 -2.53
C ASP A 305 -4.88 11.62 -3.25
N ILE A 306 -3.57 11.90 -3.22
CA ILE A 306 -2.96 13.12 -3.76
C ILE A 306 -1.89 12.73 -4.80
N PRO A 307 -2.27 12.48 -6.08
CA PRO A 307 -1.32 12.09 -7.13
C PRO A 307 -0.25 13.14 -7.43
N GLU A 308 -0.55 14.41 -7.15
CA GLU A 308 0.35 15.55 -7.34
C GLU A 308 1.48 15.61 -6.32
N LEU A 309 1.47 14.75 -5.30
CA LEU A 309 2.49 14.72 -4.27
C LEU A 309 3.83 14.27 -4.85
N ARG A 310 4.82 15.17 -4.87
CA ARG A 310 6.19 14.88 -5.23
C ARG A 310 6.99 14.36 -4.04
N GLY A 311 6.72 14.90 -2.85
CA GLY A 311 7.33 14.49 -1.60
C GLY A 311 6.56 14.99 -0.40
N LEU A 312 6.61 14.23 0.69
CA LEU A 312 6.15 14.62 2.01
C LEU A 312 7.20 14.12 3.00
N GLU A 313 7.86 15.02 3.72
CA GLU A 313 8.87 14.66 4.72
C GLU A 313 8.40 15.12 6.10
N ILE A 314 8.34 14.18 7.03
CA ILE A 314 8.13 14.42 8.45
C ILE A 314 9.46 14.13 9.16
N ASN A 315 10.12 15.18 9.64
CA ASN A 315 11.43 15.04 10.29
C ASN A 315 11.69 16.18 11.27
N PRO A 316 11.48 15.96 12.59
CA PRO A 316 11.19 14.67 13.21
C PRO A 316 9.70 14.37 13.45
N LEU A 317 9.36 13.07 13.40
CA LEU A 317 8.28 12.50 14.18
C LEU A 317 8.87 12.14 15.54
N ILE A 318 8.39 12.74 16.62
CA ILE A 318 8.89 12.52 17.98
C ILE A 318 7.99 11.52 18.70
N ILE A 319 8.63 10.53 19.32
CA ILE A 319 7.97 9.63 20.26
C ILE A 319 8.53 9.91 21.64
N ASN A 320 7.64 10.29 22.54
CA ASN A 320 7.88 10.50 23.97
C ASN A 320 7.12 9.43 24.75
N ARG A 321 7.26 9.46 26.09
CA ARG A 321 6.57 8.56 27.02
C ARG A 321 5.05 8.52 26.86
N ASP A 322 4.44 9.66 26.59
CA ASP A 322 3.00 9.87 26.68
C ASP A 322 2.36 10.16 25.31
N GLU A 323 3.17 10.48 24.29
CA GLU A 323 2.61 10.92 23.00
C GLU A 323 3.60 10.75 21.83
N MET A 324 3.03 10.62 20.64
CA MET A 324 3.73 10.68 19.36
C MET A 324 3.24 11.91 18.59
N LEU A 325 4.16 12.80 18.19
CA LEU A 325 3.83 14.06 17.53
C LEU A 325 4.75 14.37 16.35
N VAL A 326 4.14 14.87 15.28
CA VAL A 326 4.87 15.52 14.18
C VAL A 326 5.26 16.92 14.62
N VAL A 327 6.56 17.23 14.55
CA VAL A 327 7.09 18.56 14.89
C VAL A 327 7.40 19.38 13.65
N ASP A 328 7.93 18.73 12.62
CA ASP A 328 8.20 19.40 11.36
C ASP A 328 7.73 18.57 10.17
N VAL A 329 7.17 19.25 9.16
CA VAL A 329 6.64 18.63 7.96
C VAL A 329 6.86 19.53 6.76
N LYS A 330 7.23 18.91 5.63
CA LYS A 330 7.37 19.55 4.34
C LYS A 330 6.58 18.77 3.29
N VAL A 331 5.88 19.49 2.41
CA VAL A 331 5.13 18.90 1.30
C VAL A 331 5.51 19.60 0.00
N ASP A 332 6.07 18.82 -0.93
CA ASP A 332 6.40 19.26 -2.29
C ASP A 332 5.36 18.70 -3.28
N LEU A 333 4.91 19.54 -4.19
CA LEU A 333 3.94 19.23 -5.23
C LEU A 333 4.61 19.18 -6.62
N GLY A 334 4.04 18.39 -7.52
CA GLY A 334 4.53 18.26 -8.90
C GLY A 334 3.43 17.79 -9.85
N GLU A 335 3.83 17.27 -10.99
CA GLU A 335 2.91 16.64 -11.91
C GLU A 335 2.34 15.35 -11.28
N PRO A 336 1.08 14.99 -11.57
CA PRO A 336 0.49 13.75 -11.09
C PRO A 336 1.35 12.53 -11.42
N SER A 337 1.45 11.58 -10.50
CA SER A 337 2.17 10.32 -10.73
C SER A 337 1.26 9.12 -10.59
N TYR A 338 1.62 8.07 -11.30
CA TYR A 338 0.95 6.78 -11.21
C TYR A 338 1.53 5.95 -10.06
N HIS A 339 0.67 5.17 -9.40
CA HIS A 339 1.07 4.22 -8.38
C HIS A 339 1.50 2.91 -9.04
N ALA A 340 2.60 2.31 -8.55
CA ALA A 340 3.01 0.97 -8.96
C ALA A 340 1.99 -0.09 -8.55
N ILE A 341 1.32 0.12 -7.43
CA ILE A 341 0.25 -0.73 -6.90
C ILE A 341 -0.98 0.14 -6.68
N MET A 342 -2.07 -0.15 -7.39
CA MET A 342 -3.34 0.57 -7.18
C MET A 342 -4.03 0.09 -5.90
N PRO A 343 -4.56 1.01 -5.08
CA PRO A 343 -5.37 0.62 -3.92
C PRO A 343 -6.62 -0.15 -4.38
N TYR A 344 -7.12 -1.01 -3.50
CA TYR A 344 -8.37 -1.72 -3.76
C TYR A 344 -9.54 -0.73 -3.87
N PRO A 345 -10.29 -0.72 -4.97
CA PRO A 345 -11.33 0.28 -5.23
C PRO A 345 -12.65 -0.08 -4.53
N GLU A 346 -12.69 0.09 -3.21
CA GLU A 346 -13.85 -0.24 -2.35
C GLU A 346 -15.10 0.56 -2.73
N GLU A 347 -14.93 1.77 -3.26
CA GLU A 347 -16.02 2.62 -3.73
C GLU A 347 -16.85 2.01 -4.88
N LEU A 348 -16.31 0.98 -5.53
CA LEU A 348 -17.00 0.25 -6.57
C LEU A 348 -17.85 -0.90 -6.03
N ARG A 349 -17.88 -1.12 -4.69
CA ARG A 349 -18.76 -2.08 -4.04
C ARG A 349 -20.20 -1.55 -4.04
N GLU A 350 -21.14 -2.41 -4.33
CA GLU A 350 -22.58 -2.12 -4.24
C GLU A 350 -23.38 -3.36 -3.89
N THR A 351 -24.51 -3.16 -3.24
CA THR A 351 -25.50 -4.20 -2.96
C THR A 351 -26.67 -4.04 -3.93
N VAL A 352 -27.07 -5.11 -4.57
CA VAL A 352 -28.11 -5.09 -5.60
C VAL A 352 -29.15 -6.19 -5.34
N ASP A 353 -30.43 -5.82 -5.46
CA ASP A 353 -31.55 -6.78 -5.42
C ASP A 353 -31.81 -7.33 -6.82
N LEU A 354 -31.67 -8.64 -6.98
CA LEU A 354 -32.04 -9.30 -8.23
C LEU A 354 -33.57 -9.40 -8.36
N LYS A 355 -34.08 -9.53 -9.59
CA LYS A 355 -35.52 -9.69 -9.87
C LYS A 355 -36.14 -10.90 -9.16
N THR A 356 -35.33 -11.85 -8.77
CA THR A 356 -35.74 -13.06 -8.01
C THR A 356 -35.93 -12.80 -6.51
N GLY A 357 -35.68 -11.59 -6.03
CA GLY A 357 -35.69 -11.23 -4.61
C GLY A 357 -34.40 -11.59 -3.84
N ARG A 358 -33.39 -12.09 -4.54
CA ARG A 358 -32.07 -12.39 -3.97
C ARG A 358 -31.23 -11.12 -3.89
N VAL A 359 -30.62 -10.89 -2.73
CA VAL A 359 -29.68 -9.77 -2.49
C VAL A 359 -28.28 -10.23 -2.77
N VAL A 360 -27.56 -9.55 -3.64
CA VAL A 360 -26.16 -9.87 -3.99
C VAL A 360 -25.26 -8.66 -3.75
N GLU A 361 -24.08 -8.92 -3.25
CA GLU A 361 -23.02 -7.93 -3.16
C GLU A 361 -22.15 -8.03 -4.42
N VAL A 362 -21.98 -6.91 -5.12
CA VAL A 362 -21.10 -6.81 -6.30
C VAL A 362 -19.91 -5.93 -5.95
N ARG A 363 -18.71 -6.52 -6.01
CA ARG A 363 -17.46 -5.83 -5.65
C ARG A 363 -16.28 -6.25 -6.54
N PRO A 364 -15.21 -5.46 -6.57
CA PRO A 364 -13.95 -5.90 -7.19
C PRO A 364 -13.43 -7.18 -6.53
N ILE A 365 -12.78 -8.04 -7.33
CA ILE A 365 -12.17 -9.28 -6.82
C ILE A 365 -10.91 -8.96 -6.00
N ARG A 366 -10.59 -9.82 -5.01
CA ARG A 366 -9.42 -9.71 -4.14
C ARG A 366 -8.54 -10.95 -4.24
N GLY A 367 -7.27 -10.84 -3.83
CA GLY A 367 -6.36 -11.97 -3.73
C GLY A 367 -6.88 -13.09 -2.82
N GLU A 368 -7.55 -12.71 -1.72
CA GLU A 368 -8.16 -13.63 -0.75
C GLU A 368 -9.36 -14.42 -1.30
N ASP A 369 -9.94 -14.01 -2.43
CA ASP A 369 -11.05 -14.72 -3.05
C ASP A 369 -10.63 -16.01 -3.79
N ALA A 370 -9.33 -16.31 -3.85
CA ALA A 370 -8.85 -17.50 -4.56
C ALA A 370 -9.53 -18.82 -4.13
N PRO A 371 -9.75 -19.12 -2.84
CA PRO A 371 -10.47 -20.32 -2.44
C PRO A 371 -11.94 -20.32 -2.90
N ALA A 372 -12.64 -19.19 -2.80
CA ALA A 372 -14.02 -19.05 -3.25
C ALA A 372 -14.14 -19.18 -4.77
N LEU A 373 -13.14 -18.67 -5.52
CA LEU A 373 -13.09 -18.82 -6.97
C LEU A 373 -12.89 -20.29 -7.41
N VAL A 374 -12.13 -21.08 -6.66
CA VAL A 374 -12.00 -22.54 -6.88
C VAL A 374 -13.35 -23.22 -6.68
N GLN A 375 -14.07 -22.89 -5.61
CA GLN A 375 -15.41 -23.42 -5.36
C GLN A 375 -16.39 -23.02 -6.44
N PHE A 376 -16.38 -21.76 -6.86
CA PHE A 376 -17.18 -21.27 -7.98
C PHE A 376 -16.92 -22.08 -9.26
N HIS A 377 -15.64 -22.27 -9.61
CA HIS A 377 -15.24 -23.01 -10.81
C HIS A 377 -15.70 -24.47 -10.76
N SER A 378 -15.66 -25.12 -9.59
CA SER A 378 -16.12 -26.51 -9.41
C SER A 378 -17.64 -26.71 -9.55
N LYS A 379 -18.42 -25.62 -9.44
CA LYS A 379 -19.91 -25.62 -9.61
C LYS A 379 -20.34 -25.34 -11.05
N LEU A 380 -19.41 -25.13 -11.98
CA LEU A 380 -19.71 -24.84 -13.40
C LEU A 380 -19.81 -26.12 -14.22
N SER A 381 -20.69 -26.12 -15.22
CA SER A 381 -20.76 -27.18 -16.23
C SER A 381 -19.52 -27.14 -17.16
N GLU A 382 -19.20 -28.28 -17.75
CA GLU A 382 -18.16 -28.37 -18.79
C GLU A 382 -18.42 -27.42 -19.95
N GLN A 383 -19.69 -27.21 -20.28
CA GLN A 383 -20.10 -26.29 -21.34
C GLN A 383 -19.78 -24.83 -20.99
N SER A 384 -20.11 -24.41 -19.78
CA SER A 384 -19.78 -23.03 -19.28
C SER A 384 -18.27 -22.81 -19.23
N ILE A 385 -17.50 -23.81 -18.79
CA ILE A 385 -16.05 -23.78 -18.79
C ILE A 385 -15.51 -23.65 -20.23
N ARG A 386 -16.00 -24.48 -21.16
CA ARG A 386 -15.61 -24.41 -22.57
C ARG A 386 -15.95 -23.05 -23.20
N PHE A 387 -17.12 -22.51 -22.92
CA PHE A 387 -17.51 -21.19 -23.43
C PHE A 387 -16.60 -20.07 -22.93
N ARG A 388 -16.05 -20.23 -21.72
CA ARG A 388 -15.14 -19.24 -21.12
C ARG A 388 -13.70 -19.34 -21.62
N TYR A 389 -13.18 -20.56 -21.71
CA TYR A 389 -11.74 -20.79 -21.99
C TYR A 389 -11.46 -21.26 -23.42
N PHE A 390 -12.49 -21.51 -24.21
CA PHE A 390 -12.41 -22.08 -25.57
C PHE A 390 -11.84 -23.50 -25.62
N HIS A 391 -11.53 -24.09 -24.48
CA HIS A 391 -11.10 -25.47 -24.29
C HIS A 391 -11.57 -25.99 -22.93
N ASN A 392 -11.51 -27.30 -22.76
CA ASN A 392 -11.85 -27.91 -21.48
C ASN A 392 -10.72 -27.66 -20.47
N LYS A 393 -11.02 -26.94 -19.40
CA LYS A 393 -10.11 -26.64 -18.30
C LYS A 393 -10.71 -27.18 -16.99
N SER A 394 -10.32 -28.40 -16.62
CA SER A 394 -10.91 -29.12 -15.47
C SER A 394 -10.57 -28.46 -14.12
N GLU A 395 -9.39 -27.90 -13.97
CA GLU A 395 -8.93 -27.32 -12.70
C GLU A 395 -8.17 -26.00 -12.93
N LEU A 396 -8.27 -25.10 -11.95
CA LEU A 396 -7.47 -23.89 -11.89
C LEU A 396 -6.15 -24.18 -11.19
N THR A 397 -5.04 -23.95 -11.86
CA THR A 397 -3.71 -24.04 -11.22
C THR A 397 -3.47 -22.86 -10.28
N LYS A 398 -2.48 -22.97 -9.38
CA LYS A 398 -2.08 -21.84 -8.52
C LYS A 398 -1.72 -20.58 -9.32
N ARG A 399 -1.11 -20.76 -10.50
CA ARG A 399 -0.78 -19.65 -11.39
C ARG A 399 -2.02 -19.00 -11.97
N ASP A 400 -3.00 -19.79 -12.39
CA ASP A 400 -4.28 -19.28 -12.87
C ASP A 400 -5.00 -18.47 -11.79
N LEU A 401 -5.04 -19.01 -10.57
CA LEU A 401 -5.66 -18.32 -9.42
C LEU A 401 -4.98 -16.99 -9.14
N ALA A 402 -3.66 -16.95 -9.09
CA ALA A 402 -2.91 -15.70 -8.91
C ALA A 402 -3.26 -14.69 -10.02
N THR A 403 -3.24 -15.11 -11.31
CA THR A 403 -3.60 -14.23 -12.44
C THR A 403 -5.04 -13.74 -12.37
N LEU A 404 -5.94 -14.57 -11.83
CA LEU A 404 -7.36 -14.27 -11.78
C LEU A 404 -7.77 -13.44 -10.54
N THR A 405 -7.04 -13.45 -9.45
CA THR A 405 -7.41 -12.76 -8.21
C THR A 405 -6.47 -11.63 -7.82
N MET A 406 -5.17 -11.74 -8.15
CA MET A 406 -4.17 -10.74 -7.83
C MET A 406 -4.00 -9.76 -9.01
N ILE A 407 -5.03 -8.94 -9.23
CA ILE A 407 -5.06 -7.96 -10.32
C ILE A 407 -4.58 -6.59 -9.82
N ASN A 408 -4.08 -5.78 -10.74
CA ASN A 408 -3.53 -4.45 -10.40
C ASN A 408 -4.54 -3.31 -10.41
N TYR A 409 -5.82 -3.57 -10.70
CA TYR A 409 -6.95 -2.61 -10.80
C TYR A 409 -6.72 -1.41 -11.75
N ASP A 410 -5.59 -1.34 -12.41
CA ASP A 410 -5.26 -0.30 -13.40
C ASP A 410 -5.70 -0.74 -14.81
N ARG A 411 -5.11 -1.84 -15.31
CA ARG A 411 -5.40 -2.40 -16.63
C ARG A 411 -6.30 -3.61 -16.61
N GLN A 412 -6.57 -4.11 -15.42
CA GLN A 412 -7.44 -5.26 -15.19
C GLN A 412 -8.47 -4.90 -14.15
N MET A 413 -9.72 -5.16 -14.47
CA MET A 413 -10.81 -5.08 -13.50
C MET A 413 -11.59 -6.39 -13.53
N ALA A 414 -11.96 -6.86 -12.36
CA ALA A 414 -12.89 -7.98 -12.24
C ALA A 414 -13.88 -7.68 -11.12
N PHE A 415 -15.17 -7.77 -11.44
CA PHE A 415 -16.23 -7.74 -10.44
C PHE A 415 -16.74 -9.15 -10.20
N ILE A 416 -16.90 -9.49 -8.94
CA ILE A 416 -17.62 -10.70 -8.53
C ILE A 416 -18.99 -10.29 -7.97
N ALA A 417 -19.99 -11.13 -8.21
CA ALA A 417 -21.24 -11.09 -7.49
C ALA A 417 -21.21 -12.21 -6.47
N GLU A 418 -21.44 -11.90 -5.22
CA GLU A 418 -21.43 -12.87 -4.13
C GLU A 418 -22.66 -12.75 -3.24
N GLU A 419 -23.04 -13.87 -2.64
CA GLU A 419 -24.07 -13.96 -1.61
C GLU A 419 -23.41 -14.32 -0.29
N VAL A 420 -23.77 -13.59 0.77
CA VAL A 420 -23.33 -13.90 2.13
C VAL A 420 -24.29 -14.92 2.72
N GLN A 421 -23.79 -16.12 3.01
CA GLN A 421 -24.58 -17.18 3.64
C GLN A 421 -24.71 -16.95 5.15
N GLU A 422 -25.64 -17.65 5.80
CA GLU A 422 -25.92 -17.52 7.23
C GLU A 422 -24.70 -17.83 8.13
N ASP A 423 -23.78 -18.67 7.64
CA ASP A 423 -22.51 -19.01 8.32
C ASP A 423 -21.35 -18.05 8.03
N ASN A 424 -21.65 -16.90 7.44
CA ASN A 424 -20.66 -15.92 6.97
C ASN A 424 -19.74 -16.42 5.83
N GLN A 425 -20.00 -17.58 5.25
CA GLN A 425 -19.32 -18.01 4.03
C GLN A 425 -19.83 -17.18 2.85
N ARG A 426 -18.91 -16.83 1.96
CA ARG A 426 -19.20 -16.05 0.74
C ARG A 426 -19.19 -16.98 -0.47
N ASP A 427 -20.30 -17.05 -1.17
CA ASP A 427 -20.45 -17.86 -2.38
C ASP A 427 -20.46 -16.98 -3.62
N ILE A 428 -19.50 -17.18 -4.51
CA ILE A 428 -19.43 -16.44 -5.78
C ILE A 428 -20.49 -17.01 -6.73
N LEU A 429 -21.33 -16.13 -7.25
CA LEU A 429 -22.43 -16.42 -8.16
C LEU A 429 -22.08 -16.12 -9.61
N GLY A 430 -21.20 -15.16 -9.83
CA GLY A 430 -20.75 -14.74 -11.16
C GLY A 430 -19.52 -13.83 -11.11
N VAL A 431 -18.82 -13.77 -12.22
CA VAL A 431 -17.61 -12.97 -12.40
C VAL A 431 -17.63 -12.31 -13.76
N VAL A 432 -17.38 -11.02 -13.83
CA VAL A 432 -17.07 -10.29 -15.06
C VAL A 432 -15.66 -9.73 -14.99
N ARG A 433 -14.93 -9.76 -16.08
CA ARG A 433 -13.55 -9.27 -16.17
C ARG A 433 -13.33 -8.46 -17.41
N VAL A 434 -12.39 -7.52 -17.30
CA VAL A 434 -11.80 -6.85 -18.45
C VAL A 434 -10.28 -6.84 -18.35
N TRP A 435 -9.67 -6.83 -19.51
CA TRP A 435 -8.25 -6.65 -19.71
C TRP A 435 -8.05 -5.53 -20.73
N THR A 436 -7.47 -4.43 -20.28
CA THR A 436 -7.30 -3.21 -21.09
C THR A 436 -5.88 -3.15 -21.65
N ASP A 437 -5.76 -2.75 -22.91
CA ASP A 437 -4.48 -2.53 -23.56
C ASP A 437 -3.69 -1.37 -22.92
N PRO A 438 -2.36 -1.29 -23.16
CA PRO A 438 -1.53 -0.25 -22.59
C PRO A 438 -1.96 1.18 -22.92
N ASP A 439 -2.58 1.38 -24.07
CA ASP A 439 -2.98 2.69 -24.57
C ASP A 439 -4.39 3.11 -24.10
N ASN A 440 -5.04 2.25 -23.30
CA ASN A 440 -6.41 2.42 -22.82
C ASN A 440 -7.44 2.65 -23.95
N ILE A 441 -7.16 2.12 -25.14
CA ILE A 441 -8.05 2.24 -26.30
C ILE A 441 -9.08 1.12 -26.27
N ARG A 442 -8.65 -0.13 -26.06
CA ARG A 442 -9.48 -1.33 -26.09
C ARG A 442 -9.42 -2.11 -24.79
N THR A 443 -10.58 -2.63 -24.40
CA THR A 443 -10.68 -3.56 -23.30
C THR A 443 -11.41 -4.83 -23.73
N GLU A 444 -10.81 -6.00 -23.48
CA GLU A 444 -11.41 -7.30 -23.74
C GLU A 444 -12.19 -7.76 -22.51
N PHE A 445 -13.48 -8.07 -22.69
CA PHE A 445 -14.30 -8.57 -21.60
C PHE A 445 -14.45 -10.09 -21.58
N SER A 446 -14.78 -10.61 -20.42
CA SER A 446 -15.32 -11.96 -20.24
C SER A 446 -16.29 -11.99 -19.06
N VAL A 447 -17.34 -12.75 -19.18
CA VAL A 447 -18.34 -12.93 -18.12
C VAL A 447 -18.66 -14.40 -17.95
N LEU A 448 -18.84 -14.82 -16.71
CA LEU A 448 -19.13 -16.20 -16.32
C LEU A 448 -20.10 -16.20 -15.15
N ILE A 449 -21.23 -16.86 -15.33
CA ILE A 449 -22.30 -16.97 -14.33
C ILE A 449 -22.52 -18.44 -14.02
N ARG A 450 -22.74 -18.77 -12.77
CA ARG A 450 -23.07 -20.11 -12.31
C ARG A 450 -24.33 -20.63 -13.05
N ASP A 451 -24.30 -21.88 -13.49
CA ASP A 451 -25.32 -22.42 -14.42
C ASP A 451 -26.75 -22.34 -13.87
N ASP A 452 -26.91 -22.53 -12.56
CA ASP A 452 -28.21 -22.48 -11.89
C ASP A 452 -28.80 -21.05 -11.76
N LEU A 453 -28.03 -20.01 -12.08
CA LEU A 453 -28.42 -18.60 -12.00
C LEU A 453 -28.44 -17.91 -13.37
N GLN A 454 -28.23 -18.66 -14.43
CA GLN A 454 -28.34 -18.14 -15.78
C GLN A 454 -29.81 -17.81 -16.10
N GLY A 455 -30.00 -16.69 -16.80
CA GLY A 455 -31.36 -16.21 -17.12
C GLY A 455 -31.99 -15.29 -16.07
N GLU A 456 -31.43 -15.17 -14.86
CA GLU A 456 -31.92 -14.29 -13.78
C GLU A 456 -31.51 -12.81 -13.92
N GLY A 457 -30.75 -12.46 -14.96
CA GLY A 457 -30.30 -11.09 -15.22
C GLY A 457 -28.93 -10.72 -14.62
N LEU A 458 -28.32 -11.63 -13.86
CA LEU A 458 -27.00 -11.38 -13.20
C LEU A 458 -25.90 -11.06 -14.21
N GLY A 459 -25.86 -11.74 -15.35
CA GLY A 459 -24.90 -11.46 -16.43
C GLY A 459 -25.03 -10.05 -17.00
N ALA A 460 -26.28 -9.58 -17.19
CA ALA A 460 -26.53 -8.22 -17.68
C ALA A 460 -26.15 -7.16 -16.64
N LEU A 461 -26.42 -7.42 -15.37
CA LEU A 461 -26.02 -6.55 -14.25
C LEU A 461 -24.50 -6.37 -14.20
N LEU A 462 -23.75 -7.46 -14.17
CA LEU A 462 -22.30 -7.45 -14.12
C LEU A 462 -21.67 -6.76 -15.34
N MET A 463 -22.19 -7.03 -16.54
CA MET A 463 -21.73 -6.39 -17.76
C MET A 463 -22.02 -4.89 -17.78
N ARG A 464 -23.22 -4.45 -17.34
CA ARG A 464 -23.53 -3.01 -17.23
C ARG A 464 -22.60 -2.28 -16.27
N LYS A 465 -22.29 -2.90 -15.12
CA LYS A 465 -21.32 -2.36 -14.16
C LYS A 465 -19.94 -2.23 -14.80
N MET A 466 -19.50 -3.25 -15.51
CA MET A 466 -18.21 -3.24 -16.20
C MET A 466 -18.14 -2.19 -17.31
N ILE A 467 -19.20 -2.05 -18.12
CA ILE A 467 -19.32 -1.00 -19.14
C ILE A 467 -19.25 0.38 -18.50
N LYS A 468 -19.97 0.61 -17.40
CA LYS A 468 -19.95 1.88 -16.65
C LYS A 468 -18.54 2.18 -16.13
N TYR A 469 -17.87 1.19 -15.56
CA TYR A 469 -16.48 1.31 -15.09
C TYR A 469 -15.54 1.67 -16.25
N SER A 470 -15.54 0.91 -17.35
CA SER A 470 -14.66 1.15 -18.50
C SER A 470 -14.85 2.54 -19.11
N LYS A 471 -16.10 3.06 -19.15
CA LYS A 471 -16.37 4.45 -19.53
C LYS A 471 -15.77 5.45 -18.55
N SER A 472 -15.87 5.18 -17.25
CA SER A 472 -15.37 6.12 -16.22
C SER A 472 -13.84 6.26 -16.22
N VAL A 473 -13.12 5.23 -16.66
CA VAL A 473 -11.65 5.27 -16.80
C VAL A 473 -11.18 5.71 -18.20
N GLY A 474 -12.13 6.08 -19.08
CA GLY A 474 -11.84 6.66 -20.39
C GLY A 474 -11.46 5.65 -21.46
N THR A 475 -11.76 4.36 -21.30
CA THR A 475 -11.58 3.37 -22.37
C THR A 475 -12.52 3.65 -23.53
N LEU A 476 -12.04 3.49 -24.78
CA LEU A 476 -12.78 3.89 -25.97
C LEU A 476 -13.67 2.78 -26.54
N GLU A 477 -13.24 1.52 -26.44
CA GLU A 477 -13.88 0.38 -27.06
C GLU A 477 -13.86 -0.84 -26.14
N MET A 478 -14.95 -1.59 -26.05
CA MET A 478 -15.04 -2.89 -25.37
C MET A 478 -15.25 -3.98 -26.39
N ILE A 479 -14.40 -5.00 -26.35
CA ILE A 479 -14.42 -6.12 -27.31
C ILE A 479 -14.52 -7.46 -26.58
N GLY A 480 -15.02 -8.48 -27.29
CA GLY A 480 -15.03 -9.84 -26.77
C GLY A 480 -15.26 -10.86 -27.88
N LYS A 481 -14.71 -12.06 -27.70
CA LYS A 481 -14.88 -13.20 -28.62
C LYS A 481 -15.85 -14.21 -28.03
N ILE A 482 -16.77 -14.69 -28.84
CA ILE A 482 -17.85 -15.59 -28.42
C ILE A 482 -17.89 -16.79 -29.37
N LEU A 483 -17.91 -18.00 -28.82
CA LEU A 483 -18.11 -19.20 -29.63
C LEU A 483 -19.49 -19.17 -30.34
N VAL A 484 -19.55 -19.60 -31.58
CA VAL A 484 -20.75 -19.53 -32.43
C VAL A 484 -21.94 -20.23 -31.78
N GLU A 485 -21.69 -21.32 -31.08
CA GLU A 485 -22.71 -22.12 -30.36
C GLU A 485 -23.16 -21.47 -29.03
N ASN A 486 -22.52 -20.42 -28.54
CA ASN A 486 -22.91 -19.73 -27.30
C ASN A 486 -24.06 -18.73 -27.57
N HIS A 487 -25.26 -19.28 -27.84
CA HIS A 487 -26.45 -18.47 -28.12
C HIS A 487 -26.86 -17.56 -26.96
N PRO A 488 -26.79 -17.97 -25.67
CA PRO A 488 -27.12 -17.08 -24.54
C PRO A 488 -26.24 -15.84 -24.49
N MET A 489 -24.94 -16.00 -24.68
CA MET A 489 -23.99 -14.86 -24.68
C MET A 489 -24.26 -13.92 -25.84
N ARG A 490 -24.50 -14.44 -27.03
CA ARG A 490 -24.84 -13.62 -28.21
C ARG A 490 -26.13 -12.80 -27.98
N GLY A 491 -27.13 -13.39 -27.34
CA GLY A 491 -28.36 -12.70 -26.95
C GLY A 491 -28.10 -11.59 -25.97
N LEU A 492 -27.26 -11.84 -24.95
CA LEU A 492 -26.86 -10.86 -23.95
C LEU A 492 -26.11 -9.67 -24.58
N MET A 493 -25.15 -9.94 -25.48
CA MET A 493 -24.40 -8.87 -26.12
C MET A 493 -25.29 -7.97 -26.98
N ARG A 494 -26.18 -8.53 -27.77
CA ARG A 494 -27.15 -7.75 -28.54
C ARG A 494 -28.08 -6.92 -27.65
N TYR A 495 -28.54 -7.49 -26.54
CA TYR A 495 -29.38 -6.80 -25.55
C TYR A 495 -28.63 -5.60 -24.92
N LEU A 496 -27.32 -5.70 -24.73
CA LEU A 496 -26.48 -4.65 -24.17
C LEU A 496 -26.02 -3.62 -25.22
N GLY A 497 -26.33 -3.85 -26.52
CA GLY A 497 -25.99 -2.93 -27.60
C GLY A 497 -24.62 -3.18 -28.24
N PHE A 498 -24.03 -4.37 -28.09
CA PHE A 498 -22.84 -4.73 -28.84
C PHE A 498 -23.18 -5.07 -30.29
N GLU A 499 -22.33 -4.63 -31.21
CA GLU A 499 -22.30 -5.13 -32.58
C GLU A 499 -21.62 -6.49 -32.60
N CYS A 500 -22.23 -7.45 -33.28
CA CYS A 500 -21.76 -8.84 -33.31
C CYS A 500 -21.51 -9.28 -34.76
N HIS A 501 -20.26 -9.52 -35.11
CA HIS A 501 -19.84 -9.92 -36.46
C HIS A 501 -19.22 -11.30 -36.44
N TYR A 502 -19.54 -12.15 -37.43
CA TYR A 502 -18.91 -13.45 -37.57
C TYR A 502 -17.52 -13.32 -38.16
N ASN A 503 -16.53 -13.82 -37.43
CA ASN A 503 -15.13 -13.91 -37.89
C ASN A 503 -14.90 -15.30 -38.44
N ALA A 504 -14.76 -15.40 -39.75
CA ALA A 504 -14.61 -16.68 -40.45
C ALA A 504 -13.21 -17.30 -40.25
N GLU A 505 -12.17 -16.50 -40.01
CA GLU A 505 -10.81 -16.96 -39.78
C GLU A 505 -10.67 -17.69 -38.44
N GLU A 506 -11.22 -17.09 -37.38
CA GLU A 506 -11.14 -17.65 -36.02
C GLU A 506 -12.37 -18.53 -35.68
N GLN A 507 -13.40 -18.54 -36.49
CA GLN A 507 -14.68 -19.26 -36.26
C GLN A 507 -15.37 -18.83 -34.96
N VAL A 508 -15.36 -17.53 -34.65
CA VAL A 508 -15.99 -16.92 -33.50
C VAL A 508 -16.92 -15.76 -33.91
N ILE A 509 -17.67 -15.24 -32.95
CA ILE A 509 -18.37 -13.98 -33.09
C ILE A 509 -17.54 -12.91 -32.35
N ASP A 510 -17.11 -11.89 -33.06
CA ASP A 510 -16.51 -10.70 -32.49
C ASP A 510 -17.65 -9.77 -32.05
N ALA A 511 -17.71 -9.47 -30.76
CA ALA A 511 -18.64 -8.51 -30.14
C ALA A 511 -17.88 -7.23 -29.82
N VAL A 512 -18.35 -6.10 -30.33
CA VAL A 512 -17.68 -4.79 -30.20
C VAL A 512 -18.68 -3.74 -29.73
N MET A 513 -18.26 -2.87 -28.81
CA MET A 513 -19.04 -1.72 -28.35
C MET A 513 -18.17 -0.49 -28.24
N SER A 514 -18.56 0.62 -28.89
CA SER A 514 -17.97 1.94 -28.66
C SER A 514 -18.43 2.46 -27.29
N LEU A 515 -17.47 2.92 -26.49
CA LEU A 515 -17.72 3.46 -25.16
C LEU A 515 -17.83 5.00 -25.16
N ASN A 516 -17.45 5.66 -26.25
CA ASN A 516 -17.42 7.12 -26.37
C ASN A 516 -18.74 7.77 -26.82
N GLU A 517 -19.72 6.98 -27.29
CA GLU A 517 -21.00 7.56 -27.70
C GLU A 517 -21.87 7.90 -26.48
N PRO A 518 -22.53 9.09 -26.48
CA PRO A 518 -23.53 9.40 -25.45
C PRO A 518 -24.66 8.36 -25.52
N GLN A 519 -25.02 7.81 -24.36
CA GLN A 519 -26.15 6.87 -24.25
C GLN A 519 -27.42 7.50 -24.82
N SER A 520 -27.79 7.13 -26.03
CA SER A 520 -29.15 7.30 -26.51
C SER A 520 -30.07 6.29 -25.81
N GLU A 521 -30.90 6.79 -24.88
CA GLU A 521 -32.20 6.24 -24.46
C GLU A 521 -32.33 4.84 -23.81
N TRP A 522 -31.32 4.24 -23.20
CA TRP A 522 -31.48 2.92 -22.53
C TRP A 522 -31.85 2.99 -21.03
N GLN A 523 -32.24 4.17 -20.50
CA GLN A 523 -32.63 4.34 -19.09
C GLN A 523 -34.14 4.16 -18.80
N LYS A 524 -34.91 3.66 -19.71
CA LYS A 524 -36.35 3.46 -19.47
C LYS A 524 -36.76 2.02 -19.77
N HIS A 525 -36.41 1.07 -18.90
CA HIS A 525 -37.23 -0.13 -18.65
C HIS A 525 -36.65 -0.98 -17.52
#